data_2f1acba7cfa155533986b0de126073f6
#
_entry.id   2f1acba7cfa155533986b0de126073f6
#
_cell.length_a   1.000
_cell.length_b   1.000
_cell.length_c   1.000
_cell.angle_alpha   90.00
_cell.angle_beta   90.00
_cell.angle_gamma   90.00
#
_symmetry.space_group_name_H-M   'P 1'
#
loop_
_entity.id
_entity.type
_entity.pdbx_description
1 polymer ?
#
loop_
_entity_poly.entity_id
_entity_poly.type
_entity_poly.pdbx_seq_one_letter_code
_entity_poly.pdbx_strand_id
1 'polypeptide(L)'
;MRALVIGYGSIGARHTRLLEQLGCNTCVLSAHASANARTYTRLDQALSSHRPEYVVISNPTAEHHSALTELAAAGFDGIVLIEKPLFSKLLAPPENRFRHVFVGYNLRFHPILVALRGALDNEQLIAVNAYVGQYLPDWRPGSDYRTSYSASSARGGGVLRDLSHELDYVGMLAGSWKAVSALGGHFSTLDIDSDDVFALLMQTERCPVVCIQMSYLDRMARRQVVINTRRRTLAADFVSATLSVDGVTTHHPCGRDDSYIAMHHAALAGKQDELCSLTAASDTLALIEAAERSVQAQKWIQR
;
A
#
# COMPACT_ATOMS: atom_id res chain seq x y z
N MET A 1 -21.16 9.62 -9.34
CA MET A 1 -20.87 9.68 -7.89
C MET A 1 -20.07 10.93 -7.58
N ARG A 2 -20.27 11.56 -6.43
CA ARG A 2 -19.48 12.71 -5.97
C ARG A 2 -18.33 12.21 -5.10
N ALA A 3 -17.10 12.67 -5.40
CA ALA A 3 -15.90 12.25 -4.70
C ALA A 3 -15.17 13.45 -4.08
N LEU A 4 -14.53 13.22 -2.93
CA LEU A 4 -13.65 14.17 -2.26
C LEU A 4 -12.27 13.54 -2.10
N VAL A 5 -11.21 14.23 -2.51
CA VAL A 5 -9.83 13.83 -2.26
C VAL A 5 -9.23 14.75 -1.20
N ILE A 6 -8.83 14.18 -0.06
CA ILE A 6 -8.16 14.89 1.03
C ILE A 6 -6.64 14.79 0.82
N GLY A 7 -5.99 15.94 0.63
CA GLY A 7 -4.58 16.03 0.22
C GLY A 7 -4.42 16.10 -1.29
N TYR A 8 -3.60 17.05 -1.78
CA TYR A 8 -3.36 17.27 -3.21
C TYR A 8 -1.87 17.26 -3.55
N GLY A 9 -1.14 16.29 -2.97
CA GLY A 9 0.22 15.93 -3.41
C GLY A 9 0.17 15.12 -4.71
N SER A 10 1.29 14.54 -5.12
CA SER A 10 1.38 13.77 -6.37
C SER A 10 0.37 12.61 -6.45
N ILE A 11 0.12 11.92 -5.33
CA ILE A 11 -0.84 10.81 -5.29
C ILE A 11 -2.28 11.31 -5.25
N GLY A 12 -2.57 12.38 -4.50
CA GLY A 12 -3.91 13.00 -4.48
C GLY A 12 -4.31 13.56 -5.85
N ALA A 13 -3.39 14.21 -6.56
CA ALA A 13 -3.61 14.66 -7.93
C ALA A 13 -3.88 13.48 -8.89
N ARG A 14 -3.18 12.35 -8.71
CA ARG A 14 -3.45 11.12 -9.46
C ARG A 14 -4.87 10.62 -9.20
N HIS A 15 -5.27 10.46 -7.93
CA HIS A 15 -6.61 10.02 -7.57
C HIS A 15 -7.69 10.94 -8.17
N THR A 16 -7.52 12.26 -8.04
CA THR A 16 -8.45 13.24 -8.60
C THR A 16 -8.66 13.03 -10.09
N ARG A 17 -7.56 12.99 -10.86
CA ARG A 17 -7.60 12.76 -12.31
C ARG A 17 -8.27 11.44 -12.67
N LEU A 18 -7.93 10.34 -11.97
CA LEU A 18 -8.49 9.02 -12.26
C LEU A 18 -9.99 8.95 -11.91
N LEU A 19 -10.42 9.56 -10.82
CA LEU A 19 -11.83 9.63 -10.45
C LEU A 19 -12.64 10.44 -11.47
N GLU A 20 -12.10 11.54 -11.99
CA GLU A 20 -12.71 12.31 -13.08
C GLU A 20 -12.83 11.48 -14.36
N GLN A 21 -11.79 10.72 -14.73
CA GLN A 21 -11.83 9.79 -15.87
C GLN A 21 -12.89 8.68 -15.70
N LEU A 22 -13.16 8.29 -14.45
CA LEU A 22 -14.22 7.33 -14.10
C LEU A 22 -15.61 7.97 -14.01
N GLY A 23 -15.75 9.26 -14.40
CA GLY A 23 -17.03 9.98 -14.41
C GLY A 23 -17.48 10.47 -13.05
N CYS A 24 -16.59 10.51 -12.04
CA CYS A 24 -16.93 11.12 -10.77
C CYS A 24 -16.86 12.66 -10.85
N ASN A 25 -17.81 13.33 -10.19
CA ASN A 25 -17.70 14.75 -9.91
C ASN A 25 -16.79 14.90 -8.68
N THR A 26 -15.55 15.35 -8.88
CA THR A 26 -14.50 15.33 -7.87
C THR A 26 -14.18 16.72 -7.36
N CYS A 27 -13.99 16.85 -6.05
CA CYS A 27 -13.43 18.04 -5.42
C CYS A 27 -12.25 17.64 -4.51
N VAL A 28 -11.49 18.64 -4.08
CA VAL A 28 -10.26 18.46 -3.31
C VAL A 28 -10.35 19.25 -2.01
N LEU A 29 -9.87 18.66 -0.91
CA LEU A 29 -9.56 19.35 0.35
C LEU A 29 -8.05 19.53 0.45
N SER A 30 -7.56 20.77 0.32
CA SER A 30 -6.13 21.08 0.36
C SER A 30 -5.92 22.53 0.81
N ALA A 31 -4.81 22.77 1.53
CA ALA A 31 -4.37 24.14 1.85
C ALA A 31 -3.89 24.91 0.62
N HIS A 32 -3.55 24.21 -0.48
CA HIS A 32 -3.11 24.81 -1.73
C HIS A 32 -4.19 24.68 -2.78
N ALA A 33 -4.49 25.81 -3.46
CA ALA A 33 -5.47 25.81 -4.54
C ALA A 33 -5.00 24.92 -5.69
N SER A 34 -5.92 24.09 -6.19
CA SER A 34 -5.71 23.32 -7.42
C SER A 34 -6.19 24.14 -8.62
N ALA A 35 -5.37 24.22 -9.68
CA ALA A 35 -5.76 24.86 -10.93
C ALA A 35 -6.85 24.08 -11.69
N ASN A 36 -6.98 22.77 -11.41
CA ASN A 36 -7.76 21.83 -12.21
C ASN A 36 -8.94 21.19 -11.47
N ALA A 37 -9.13 21.47 -10.16
CA ALA A 37 -10.21 20.88 -9.38
C ALA A 37 -10.83 21.90 -8.42
N ARG A 38 -12.13 21.75 -8.16
CA ARG A 38 -12.80 22.53 -7.12
C ARG A 38 -12.16 22.24 -5.76
N THR A 39 -11.55 23.26 -5.15
CA THR A 39 -10.78 23.13 -3.93
C THR A 39 -11.51 23.73 -2.74
N TYR A 40 -11.54 23.00 -1.63
CA TYR A 40 -11.97 23.46 -0.32
C TYR A 40 -10.77 23.48 0.63
N THR A 41 -10.80 24.38 1.60
CA THR A 41 -9.80 24.46 2.68
C THR A 41 -10.32 23.94 4.01
N ARG A 42 -11.62 23.67 4.11
CA ARG A 42 -12.31 23.19 5.30
C ARG A 42 -13.16 21.96 4.98
N LEU A 43 -13.09 20.93 5.83
CA LEU A 43 -13.81 19.67 5.66
C LEU A 43 -15.33 19.88 5.73
N ASP A 44 -15.81 20.65 6.69
CA ASP A 44 -17.25 20.93 6.87
C ASP A 44 -17.87 21.58 5.64
N GLN A 45 -17.16 22.50 4.99
CA GLN A 45 -17.60 23.13 3.73
C GLN A 45 -17.61 22.12 2.58
N ALA A 46 -16.58 21.27 2.46
CA ALA A 46 -16.53 20.24 1.44
C ALA A 46 -17.72 19.26 1.59
N LEU A 47 -17.95 18.79 2.81
CA LEU A 47 -19.05 17.85 3.09
C LEU A 47 -20.43 18.47 2.86
N SER A 48 -20.68 19.69 3.32
CA SER A 48 -22.00 20.35 3.19
C SER A 48 -22.30 20.78 1.76
N SER A 49 -21.33 21.33 1.03
CA SER A 49 -21.51 21.91 -0.31
C SER A 49 -21.39 20.87 -1.42
N HIS A 50 -20.43 19.95 -1.34
CA HIS A 50 -20.19 18.94 -2.38
C HIS A 50 -20.97 17.66 -2.12
N ARG A 51 -21.23 17.31 -0.84
CA ARG A 51 -21.94 16.10 -0.41
C ARG A 51 -21.33 14.84 -1.03
N PRO A 52 -20.03 14.56 -0.79
CA PRO A 52 -19.38 13.41 -1.38
C PRO A 52 -20.01 12.10 -0.89
N GLU A 53 -19.96 11.07 -1.72
CA GLU A 53 -20.36 9.70 -1.42
C GLU A 53 -19.13 8.79 -1.29
N TYR A 54 -17.99 9.25 -1.79
CA TYR A 54 -16.70 8.61 -1.77
C TYR A 54 -15.60 9.60 -1.36
N VAL A 55 -14.80 9.24 -0.39
CA VAL A 55 -13.68 10.06 0.09
C VAL A 55 -12.38 9.28 -0.06
N VAL A 56 -11.36 9.92 -0.63
CA VAL A 56 -9.99 9.39 -0.69
C VAL A 56 -9.11 10.22 0.24
N ILE A 57 -8.49 9.60 1.24
CA ILE A 57 -7.51 10.22 2.14
C ILE A 57 -6.13 9.97 1.54
N SER A 58 -5.45 11.01 1.08
CA SER A 58 -4.14 10.97 0.40
C SER A 58 -3.19 12.10 0.83
N ASN A 59 -3.44 12.66 2.01
CA ASN A 59 -2.55 13.56 2.73
C ASN A 59 -1.31 12.79 3.27
N PRO A 60 -0.33 13.41 3.92
CA PRO A 60 0.79 12.69 4.52
C PRO A 60 0.34 11.59 5.48
N THR A 61 1.05 10.45 5.47
CA THR A 61 0.68 9.26 6.26
C THR A 61 0.45 9.56 7.76
N ALA A 62 1.24 10.48 8.32
CA ALA A 62 1.08 10.89 9.72
C ALA A 62 -0.28 11.55 10.02
N GLU A 63 -0.97 12.03 9.00
CA GLU A 63 -2.27 12.71 9.09
C GLU A 63 -3.47 11.81 8.74
N HIS A 64 -3.25 10.57 8.25
CA HIS A 64 -4.33 9.68 7.85
C HIS A 64 -5.32 9.41 8.99
N HIS A 65 -4.80 9.15 10.20
CA HIS A 65 -5.65 8.86 11.36
C HIS A 65 -6.51 10.07 11.78
N SER A 66 -5.93 11.28 11.83
CA SER A 66 -6.69 12.50 12.16
C SER A 66 -7.75 12.81 11.10
N ALA A 67 -7.41 12.70 9.81
CA ALA A 67 -8.36 12.92 8.72
C ALA A 67 -9.54 11.91 8.78
N LEU A 68 -9.26 10.64 9.09
CA LEU A 68 -10.31 9.63 9.28
C LEU A 68 -11.18 9.95 10.50
N THR A 69 -10.57 10.41 11.60
CA THR A 69 -11.27 10.80 12.83
C THR A 69 -12.18 12.02 12.59
N GLU A 70 -11.69 13.02 11.86
CA GLU A 70 -12.48 14.19 11.51
C GLU A 70 -13.68 13.84 10.62
N LEU A 71 -13.50 12.94 9.63
CA LEU A 71 -14.61 12.43 8.81
C LEU A 71 -15.65 11.69 9.65
N ALA A 72 -15.21 10.84 10.59
CA ALA A 72 -16.10 10.11 11.49
C ALA A 72 -16.89 11.07 12.39
N ALA A 73 -16.21 12.05 13.00
CA ALA A 73 -16.82 13.08 13.84
C ALA A 73 -17.81 13.96 13.07
N ALA A 74 -17.57 14.20 11.79
CA ALA A 74 -18.49 14.91 10.89
C ALA A 74 -19.71 14.07 10.48
N GLY A 75 -19.80 12.81 10.90
CA GLY A 75 -20.92 11.90 10.60
C GLY A 75 -20.96 11.42 9.15
N PHE A 76 -19.84 11.44 8.43
CA PHE A 76 -19.75 10.88 7.09
C PHE A 76 -20.07 9.39 7.09
N ASP A 77 -20.97 8.95 6.19
CA ASP A 77 -21.48 7.56 6.12
C ASP A 77 -21.20 6.87 4.77
N GLY A 78 -20.41 7.50 3.90
CA GLY A 78 -20.07 6.98 2.58
C GLY A 78 -18.90 5.98 2.59
N ILE A 79 -18.27 5.83 1.44
CA ILE A 79 -17.10 4.97 1.24
C ILE A 79 -15.83 5.79 1.49
N VAL A 80 -14.85 5.22 2.20
CA VAL A 80 -13.53 5.83 2.42
C VAL A 80 -12.45 4.91 1.86
N LEU A 81 -11.52 5.49 1.08
CA LEU A 81 -10.25 4.88 0.70
C LEU A 81 -9.12 5.67 1.36
N ILE A 82 -8.27 5.02 2.11
CA ILE A 82 -7.10 5.63 2.75
C ILE A 82 -5.85 5.17 1.99
N GLU A 83 -4.98 6.10 1.58
CA GLU A 83 -3.71 5.70 0.97
C GLU A 83 -2.84 4.87 1.93
N LYS A 84 -1.99 4.03 1.33
CA LYS A 84 -1.06 3.19 2.09
C LYS A 84 0.18 3.99 2.57
N PRO A 85 0.81 3.60 3.69
CA PRO A 85 0.28 2.67 4.68
C PRO A 85 -0.92 3.27 5.43
N LEU A 86 -1.75 2.43 6.05
CA LEU A 86 -2.98 2.87 6.74
C LEU A 86 -2.73 4.07 7.65
N PHE A 87 -1.75 3.95 8.58
CA PHE A 87 -1.31 5.01 9.49
C PHE A 87 0.21 4.97 9.65
N SER A 88 0.80 5.96 10.28
CA SER A 88 2.24 6.00 10.57
C SER A 88 2.66 5.00 11.65
N LYS A 89 1.72 4.57 12.49
CA LYS A 89 1.88 3.55 13.54
C LYS A 89 0.56 2.84 13.79
N LEU A 90 0.60 1.71 14.49
CA LEU A 90 -0.60 0.94 14.81
C LEU A 90 -1.49 1.72 15.79
N LEU A 91 -2.60 2.23 15.27
CA LEU A 91 -3.63 2.94 16.02
C LEU A 91 -4.97 2.27 15.76
N ALA A 92 -5.84 2.25 16.78
CA ALA A 92 -7.23 1.86 16.60
C ALA A 92 -7.94 2.86 15.68
N PRO A 93 -8.67 2.40 14.65
CA PRO A 93 -9.50 3.30 13.86
C PRO A 93 -10.59 3.93 14.76
N PRO A 94 -11.05 5.17 14.44
CA PRO A 94 -12.12 5.81 15.21
C PRO A 94 -13.42 5.03 15.05
N GLU A 95 -14.30 5.13 16.06
CA GLU A 95 -15.70 4.73 15.90
C GLU A 95 -16.34 5.52 14.76
N ASN A 96 -17.03 4.84 13.87
CA ASN A 96 -17.51 5.46 12.65
C ASN A 96 -18.81 4.82 12.14
N ARG A 97 -19.44 5.50 11.15
CA ARG A 97 -20.64 5.04 10.44
C ARG A 97 -20.37 4.83 8.95
N PHE A 98 -19.10 4.77 8.55
CA PHE A 98 -18.73 4.59 7.15
C PHE A 98 -19.36 3.32 6.58
N ARG A 99 -19.89 3.42 5.38
CA ARG A 99 -20.42 2.27 4.65
C ARG A 99 -19.33 1.23 4.42
N HIS A 100 -18.16 1.68 3.99
CA HIS A 100 -16.97 0.86 3.80
C HIS A 100 -15.71 1.70 4.01
N VAL A 101 -14.66 1.07 4.52
CA VAL A 101 -13.32 1.66 4.60
C VAL A 101 -12.32 0.68 4.00
N PHE A 102 -11.51 1.17 3.07
CA PHE A 102 -10.49 0.41 2.36
C PHE A 102 -9.15 1.12 2.43
N VAL A 103 -8.07 0.38 2.20
CA VAL A 103 -6.70 0.92 2.14
C VAL A 103 -6.11 0.73 0.75
N GLY A 104 -5.39 1.74 0.26
CA GLY A 104 -4.94 1.90 -1.11
C GLY A 104 -3.80 0.96 -1.55
N TYR A 105 -3.86 -0.31 -1.18
CA TYR A 105 -2.94 -1.33 -1.69
C TYR A 105 -3.31 -1.73 -3.12
N ASN A 106 -3.11 -0.83 -4.06
CA ASN A 106 -3.50 -0.97 -5.46
C ASN A 106 -2.85 -2.15 -6.18
N LEU A 107 -1.68 -2.65 -5.73
CA LEU A 107 -1.06 -3.84 -6.33
C LEU A 107 -1.93 -5.09 -6.24
N ARG A 108 -2.90 -5.16 -5.33
CA ARG A 108 -3.92 -6.25 -5.30
C ARG A 108 -4.66 -6.39 -6.63
N PHE A 109 -4.74 -5.29 -7.41
CA PHE A 109 -5.37 -5.21 -8.73
C PHE A 109 -4.38 -5.31 -9.90
N HIS A 110 -3.09 -5.51 -9.62
CA HIS A 110 -2.10 -5.71 -10.67
C HIS A 110 -2.39 -7.04 -11.40
N PRO A 111 -2.46 -7.08 -12.75
CA PRO A 111 -2.82 -8.30 -13.49
C PRO A 111 -1.99 -9.52 -13.11
N ILE A 112 -0.72 -9.35 -12.80
CA ILE A 112 0.15 -10.44 -12.30
C ILE A 112 -0.37 -11.00 -10.96
N LEU A 113 -0.73 -10.14 -10.00
CA LEU A 113 -1.24 -10.63 -8.70
C LEU A 113 -2.60 -11.30 -8.84
N VAL A 114 -3.46 -10.80 -9.72
CA VAL A 114 -4.73 -11.45 -10.04
C VAL A 114 -4.48 -12.84 -10.64
N ALA A 115 -3.57 -12.96 -11.62
CA ALA A 115 -3.21 -14.23 -12.23
C ALA A 115 -2.53 -15.19 -11.23
N LEU A 116 -1.60 -14.66 -10.41
CA LEU A 116 -0.90 -15.42 -9.39
C LEU A 116 -1.87 -15.98 -8.34
N ARG A 117 -2.83 -15.17 -7.87
CA ARG A 117 -3.88 -15.62 -6.93
C ARG A 117 -4.70 -16.75 -7.52
N GLY A 118 -5.14 -16.63 -8.77
CA GLY A 118 -5.88 -17.70 -9.46
C GLY A 118 -5.04 -18.98 -9.64
N ALA A 119 -3.74 -18.85 -9.95
CA ALA A 119 -2.84 -20.01 -10.11
C ALA A 119 -2.53 -20.71 -8.77
N LEU A 120 -2.75 -20.04 -7.64
CA LEU A 120 -2.56 -20.59 -6.28
C LEU A 120 -3.84 -21.17 -5.67
N ASP A 121 -4.96 -21.16 -6.39
CA ASP A 121 -6.19 -21.77 -5.89
C ASP A 121 -5.97 -23.24 -5.58
N ASN A 122 -6.33 -23.66 -4.36
CA ASN A 122 -6.15 -25.00 -3.83
C ASN A 122 -4.69 -25.49 -3.78
N GLU A 123 -3.71 -24.60 -3.85
CA GLU A 123 -2.30 -24.93 -3.67
C GLU A 123 -1.88 -24.83 -2.20
N GLN A 124 -1.10 -25.82 -1.73
CA GLN A 124 -0.44 -25.75 -0.43
C GLN A 124 0.89 -25.01 -0.60
N LEU A 125 1.00 -23.81 -0.01
CA LEU A 125 2.22 -23.04 -0.01
C LEU A 125 3.29 -23.68 0.88
N ILE A 126 4.53 -23.73 0.41
CA ILE A 126 5.70 -24.24 1.14
C ILE A 126 6.68 -23.12 1.42
N ALA A 127 7.00 -22.30 0.42
CA ALA A 127 7.89 -21.18 0.58
C ALA A 127 7.45 -19.99 -0.29
N VAL A 128 7.66 -18.76 0.22
CA VAL A 128 7.48 -17.51 -0.52
C VAL A 128 8.75 -16.68 -0.36
N ASN A 129 9.33 -16.22 -1.46
CA ASN A 129 10.46 -15.30 -1.49
C ASN A 129 10.06 -14.07 -2.29
N ALA A 130 9.89 -12.92 -1.63
CA ALA A 130 9.57 -11.66 -2.26
C ALA A 130 10.74 -10.69 -2.15
N TYR A 131 11.02 -10.00 -3.24
CA TYR A 131 12.03 -8.95 -3.30
C TYR A 131 11.47 -7.71 -3.97
N VAL A 132 11.73 -6.55 -3.36
CA VAL A 132 11.53 -5.26 -3.99
C VAL A 132 12.72 -4.35 -3.71
N GLY A 133 13.21 -3.71 -4.75
CA GLY A 133 14.27 -2.72 -4.63
C GLY A 133 14.18 -1.67 -5.72
N GLN A 134 14.42 -0.43 -5.34
CA GLN A 134 14.55 0.69 -6.25
C GLN A 134 15.41 1.77 -5.61
N TYR A 135 16.34 2.35 -6.37
CA TYR A 135 17.24 3.36 -5.85
C TYR A 135 16.49 4.66 -5.53
N LEU A 136 16.45 5.03 -4.26
CA LEU A 136 15.63 6.14 -3.76
C LEU A 136 15.86 7.46 -4.48
N PRO A 137 17.12 7.88 -4.79
CA PRO A 137 17.35 9.11 -5.57
C PRO A 137 16.70 9.16 -6.95
N ASP A 138 16.44 7.98 -7.56
CA ASP A 138 15.87 7.89 -8.90
C ASP A 138 14.33 7.82 -8.90
N TRP A 139 13.67 7.75 -7.73
CA TRP A 139 12.21 7.63 -7.66
C TRP A 139 11.46 8.81 -8.24
N ARG A 140 12.04 10.00 -8.13
CA ARG A 140 11.44 11.26 -8.59
C ARG A 140 12.50 12.09 -9.30
N PRO A 141 12.74 11.85 -10.60
CA PRO A 141 13.70 12.63 -11.38
C PRO A 141 13.46 14.13 -11.25
N GLY A 142 14.51 14.89 -11.00
CA GLY A 142 14.46 16.34 -10.80
C GLY A 142 14.04 16.81 -9.40
N SER A 143 13.78 15.90 -8.46
CA SER A 143 13.53 16.22 -7.04
C SER A 143 14.71 15.79 -6.19
N ASP A 144 15.01 16.55 -5.14
CA ASP A 144 15.97 16.12 -4.12
C ASP A 144 15.32 15.10 -3.20
N TYR A 145 15.76 13.83 -3.26
CA TYR A 145 15.23 12.74 -2.44
C TYR A 145 15.31 13.00 -0.94
N ARG A 146 16.31 13.79 -0.48
CA ARG A 146 16.54 14.14 0.93
C ARG A 146 15.38 14.95 1.53
N THR A 147 14.68 15.72 0.69
CA THR A 147 13.50 16.49 1.09
C THR A 147 12.20 15.68 1.06
N SER A 148 12.24 14.46 0.50
CA SER A 148 11.07 13.58 0.42
C SER A 148 10.63 13.08 1.80
N TYR A 149 9.37 12.66 1.93
CA TYR A 149 8.91 12.01 3.17
C TYR A 149 9.65 10.67 3.39
N SER A 150 10.01 9.98 2.32
CA SER A 150 10.76 8.71 2.35
C SER A 150 12.09 8.81 3.10
N ALA A 151 12.73 9.98 3.05
CA ALA A 151 13.99 10.24 3.73
C ALA A 151 13.85 10.50 5.23
N SER A 152 12.62 10.63 5.76
CA SER A 152 12.40 11.04 7.15
C SER A 152 11.53 10.04 7.92
N SER A 153 12.12 9.39 8.93
CA SER A 153 11.44 8.49 9.84
C SER A 153 10.31 9.19 10.61
N ALA A 154 10.52 10.44 11.04
CA ALA A 154 9.53 11.25 11.74
C ALA A 154 8.28 11.54 10.90
N ARG A 155 8.39 11.54 9.56
CA ARG A 155 7.27 11.70 8.62
C ARG A 155 6.65 10.38 8.18
N GLY A 156 7.11 9.25 8.74
CA GLY A 156 6.63 7.92 8.41
C GLY A 156 7.29 7.34 7.15
N GLY A 157 8.47 7.84 6.76
CA GLY A 157 9.30 7.29 5.69
C GLY A 157 10.05 6.04 6.13
N GLY A 158 10.82 5.49 5.20
CA GLY A 158 11.61 4.28 5.35
C GLY A 158 11.15 3.15 4.43
N VAL A 159 12.09 2.28 4.07
CA VAL A 159 11.88 1.23 3.08
C VAL A 159 10.75 0.27 3.51
N LEU A 160 10.65 -0.01 4.81
CA LEU A 160 9.67 -0.95 5.36
C LEU A 160 8.22 -0.43 5.17
N ARG A 161 7.99 0.87 5.30
CA ARG A 161 6.67 1.49 5.10
C ARG A 161 6.38 1.82 3.64
N ASP A 162 7.38 2.35 2.93
CA ASP A 162 7.20 2.76 1.54
C ASP A 162 6.95 1.57 0.62
N LEU A 163 7.67 0.47 0.85
CA LEU A 163 7.56 -0.75 0.07
C LEU A 163 6.65 -1.81 0.73
N SER A 164 5.70 -1.38 1.58
CA SER A 164 4.78 -2.25 2.31
C SER A 164 3.78 -3.02 1.44
N HIS A 165 3.75 -2.79 0.14
CA HIS A 165 2.95 -3.61 -0.78
C HIS A 165 3.33 -5.09 -0.71
N GLU A 166 4.61 -5.41 -0.52
CA GLU A 166 5.11 -6.77 -0.39
C GLU A 166 4.53 -7.45 0.85
N LEU A 167 4.44 -6.72 1.95
CA LEU A 167 3.83 -7.21 3.19
C LEU A 167 2.34 -7.48 3.01
N ASP A 168 1.63 -6.57 2.34
CA ASP A 168 0.20 -6.69 2.06
C ASP A 168 -0.13 -7.88 1.15
N TYR A 169 0.51 -7.97 -0.05
CA TYR A 169 0.13 -9.03 -0.96
C TYR A 169 0.61 -10.41 -0.50
N VAL A 170 1.74 -10.50 0.21
CA VAL A 170 2.17 -11.76 0.81
C VAL A 170 1.18 -12.19 1.89
N GLY A 171 0.71 -11.27 2.75
CA GLY A 171 -0.36 -11.54 3.71
C GLY A 171 -1.66 -12.00 3.03
N MET A 172 -2.06 -11.35 1.94
CA MET A 172 -3.22 -11.77 1.15
C MET A 172 -3.09 -13.20 0.58
N LEU A 173 -1.90 -13.58 0.08
CA LEU A 173 -1.65 -14.89 -0.53
C LEU A 173 -1.40 -15.99 0.50
N ALA A 174 -0.64 -15.69 1.56
CA ALA A 174 -0.15 -16.67 2.52
C ALA A 174 -0.87 -16.67 3.88
N GLY A 175 -1.86 -15.79 4.06
CA GLY A 175 -2.55 -15.60 5.34
C GLY A 175 -1.78 -14.72 6.31
N SER A 176 -2.38 -14.41 7.45
CA SER A 176 -1.79 -13.55 8.47
C SER A 176 -0.47 -14.11 9.00
N TRP A 177 0.44 -13.22 9.35
CA TRP A 177 1.72 -13.60 9.94
C TRP A 177 1.52 -14.18 11.35
N LYS A 178 2.37 -15.15 11.73
CA LYS A 178 2.39 -15.77 13.07
C LYS A 178 3.62 -15.38 13.85
N ALA A 179 4.76 -15.34 13.18
CA ALA A 179 6.03 -14.98 13.76
C ALA A 179 6.92 -14.30 12.72
N VAL A 180 7.74 -13.34 13.16
CA VAL A 180 8.71 -12.65 12.31
C VAL A 180 10.05 -12.47 13.03
N SER A 181 11.13 -12.66 12.28
CA SER A 181 12.48 -12.23 12.63
C SER A 181 12.99 -11.32 11.51
N ALA A 182 13.63 -10.22 11.86
CA ALA A 182 14.04 -9.23 10.88
C ALA A 182 15.45 -8.70 11.14
N LEU A 183 16.11 -8.31 10.04
CA LEU A 183 17.30 -7.47 10.01
C LEU A 183 16.99 -6.26 9.16
N GLY A 184 17.31 -5.07 9.63
CA GLY A 184 17.03 -3.84 8.89
C GLY A 184 17.52 -2.60 9.59
N GLY A 185 17.49 -1.50 8.87
CA GLY A 185 17.94 -0.21 9.34
C GLY A 185 18.52 0.65 8.22
N HIS A 186 19.27 1.66 8.60
CA HIS A 186 20.03 2.50 7.68
C HIS A 186 21.49 2.00 7.61
N PHE A 187 21.88 1.47 6.45
CA PHE A 187 23.21 0.86 6.25
C PHE A 187 24.02 1.53 5.16
N SER A 188 23.40 2.35 4.31
CA SER A 188 24.06 2.96 3.15
C SER A 188 24.60 4.36 3.45
N THR A 189 25.08 5.01 2.40
CA THR A 189 25.50 6.42 2.42
C THR A 189 24.42 7.37 1.94
N LEU A 190 23.16 6.93 1.84
CA LEU A 190 22.06 7.84 1.55
C LEU A 190 21.89 8.83 2.70
N ASP A 191 21.72 10.10 2.37
CA ASP A 191 21.51 11.18 3.34
C ASP A 191 20.03 11.20 3.77
N ILE A 192 19.66 10.23 4.64
CA ILE A 192 18.32 10.00 5.18
C ILE A 192 18.42 9.59 6.65
N ASP A 193 17.35 9.78 7.43
CA ASP A 193 17.25 9.32 8.83
C ASP A 193 16.32 8.09 8.97
N SER A 194 15.80 7.60 7.85
CA SER A 194 14.92 6.43 7.78
C SER A 194 15.69 5.16 7.40
N ASP A 195 15.06 4.01 7.54
CA ASP A 195 15.61 2.72 7.11
C ASP A 195 15.71 2.64 5.58
N ASP A 196 16.79 2.02 5.07
CA ASP A 196 17.05 1.84 3.64
C ASP A 196 17.08 0.38 3.17
N VAL A 197 17.24 -0.58 4.09
CA VAL A 197 17.15 -2.01 3.81
C VAL A 197 16.45 -2.74 4.94
N PHE A 198 15.53 -3.63 4.59
CA PHE A 198 14.93 -4.59 5.51
C PHE A 198 14.85 -5.98 4.88
N ALA A 199 15.13 -7.01 5.70
CA ALA A 199 14.91 -8.41 5.38
C ALA A 199 14.11 -9.07 6.50
N LEU A 200 13.03 -9.74 6.15
CA LEU A 200 12.14 -10.44 7.06
C LEU A 200 12.15 -11.94 6.76
N LEU A 201 12.23 -12.75 7.82
CA LEU A 201 11.94 -14.16 7.80
C LEU A 201 10.69 -14.40 8.65
N MET A 202 9.66 -15.03 8.09
CA MET A 202 8.36 -15.12 8.72
C MET A 202 7.76 -16.53 8.61
N GLN A 203 6.80 -16.78 9.50
CA GLN A 203 5.80 -17.84 9.38
C GLN A 203 4.42 -17.18 9.26
N THR A 204 3.59 -17.73 8.38
CA THR A 204 2.19 -17.29 8.21
C THR A 204 1.23 -18.43 8.43
N GLU A 205 -0.07 -18.16 8.39
CA GLU A 205 -1.11 -19.18 8.58
C GLU A 205 -1.05 -20.29 7.51
N ARG A 206 -0.74 -19.92 6.26
CA ARG A 206 -0.80 -20.81 5.10
C ARG A 206 0.57 -21.16 4.51
N CYS A 207 1.66 -20.52 4.97
CA CYS A 207 3.00 -20.75 4.47
C CYS A 207 4.01 -20.84 5.62
N PRO A 208 4.74 -21.97 5.76
CA PRO A 208 5.70 -22.15 6.85
C PRO A 208 6.98 -21.32 6.70
N VAL A 209 7.37 -20.94 5.48
CA VAL A 209 8.60 -20.17 5.23
C VAL A 209 8.31 -19.00 4.29
N VAL A 210 8.46 -17.77 4.79
CA VAL A 210 8.32 -16.55 3.99
C VAL A 210 9.54 -15.67 4.21
N CYS A 211 10.19 -15.28 3.11
CA CYS A 211 11.29 -14.32 3.09
C CYS A 211 10.85 -13.08 2.30
N ILE A 212 11.01 -11.89 2.87
CA ILE A 212 10.76 -10.62 2.18
C ILE A 212 11.99 -9.74 2.33
N GLN A 213 12.51 -9.22 1.22
CA GLN A 213 13.58 -8.22 1.26
C GLN A 213 13.14 -6.96 0.53
N MET A 214 13.40 -5.81 1.16
CA MET A 214 13.07 -4.48 0.66
C MET A 214 14.32 -3.61 0.68
N SER A 215 14.57 -2.83 -0.38
CA SER A 215 15.79 -2.05 -0.51
C SER A 215 15.58 -0.73 -1.27
N TYR A 216 16.11 0.37 -0.72
CA TYR A 216 16.24 1.64 -1.42
C TYR A 216 17.49 1.73 -2.31
N LEU A 217 18.31 0.66 -2.36
CA LEU A 217 19.63 0.71 -2.95
C LEU A 217 19.73 0.06 -4.33
N ASP A 218 18.65 -0.59 -4.80
CA ASP A 218 18.70 -1.32 -6.08
C ASP A 218 18.55 -0.38 -7.28
N ARG A 219 19.64 -0.22 -8.01
CA ARG A 219 19.69 0.62 -9.22
C ARG A 219 19.01 0.00 -10.44
N MET A 220 18.63 -1.26 -10.37
CA MET A 220 17.96 -1.97 -11.47
C MET A 220 16.43 -1.95 -11.37
N ALA A 221 15.87 -1.43 -10.29
CA ALA A 221 14.44 -1.40 -10.01
C ALA A 221 13.78 -2.77 -10.23
N ARG A 222 13.82 -3.63 -9.23
CA ARG A 222 13.24 -4.99 -9.25
C ARG A 222 12.04 -5.11 -8.34
N ARG A 223 11.05 -5.89 -8.75
CA ARG A 223 9.92 -6.30 -7.91
C ARG A 223 9.50 -7.70 -8.33
N GLN A 224 9.81 -8.70 -7.50
CA GLN A 224 9.69 -10.09 -7.86
C GLN A 224 9.17 -10.92 -6.69
N VAL A 225 8.45 -12.00 -7.00
CA VAL A 225 8.09 -13.01 -6.01
C VAL A 225 8.22 -14.40 -6.61
N VAL A 226 8.82 -15.31 -5.84
CA VAL A 226 8.88 -16.74 -6.16
C VAL A 226 8.11 -17.49 -5.08
N ILE A 227 7.20 -18.36 -5.51
CA ILE A 227 6.36 -19.17 -4.64
C ILE A 227 6.55 -20.63 -4.99
N ASN A 228 6.94 -21.43 -4.00
CA ASN A 228 6.95 -22.87 -4.11
C ASN A 228 5.73 -23.42 -3.41
N THR A 229 4.93 -24.17 -4.14
CA THR A 229 3.82 -24.97 -3.59
C THR A 229 4.26 -26.42 -3.48
N ARG A 230 3.40 -27.28 -2.95
CA ARG A 230 3.67 -28.73 -2.94
C ARG A 230 3.84 -29.32 -4.36
N ARG A 231 3.29 -28.67 -5.39
CA ARG A 231 3.22 -29.21 -6.76
C ARG A 231 3.91 -28.34 -7.81
N ARG A 232 4.07 -27.04 -7.56
CA ARG A 232 4.48 -26.07 -8.59
C ARG A 232 5.49 -25.05 -8.05
N THR A 233 6.21 -24.45 -8.98
CA THR A 233 6.98 -23.23 -8.76
C THR A 233 6.37 -22.12 -9.60
N LEU A 234 6.04 -21.01 -8.95
CA LEU A 234 5.53 -19.80 -9.59
C LEU A 234 6.55 -18.67 -9.39
N ALA A 235 6.88 -17.95 -10.45
CA ALA A 235 7.77 -16.79 -10.40
C ALA A 235 7.11 -15.61 -11.10
N ALA A 236 6.89 -14.52 -10.40
CA ALA A 236 6.31 -13.29 -10.93
C ALA A 236 7.31 -12.15 -10.89
N ASP A 237 7.44 -11.42 -12.00
CA ASP A 237 8.22 -10.19 -12.11
C ASP A 237 7.28 -9.06 -12.54
N PHE A 238 7.07 -8.10 -11.64
CA PHE A 238 6.15 -6.97 -11.85
C PHE A 238 6.72 -5.91 -12.78
N VAL A 239 8.05 -5.84 -12.93
CA VAL A 239 8.71 -4.85 -13.82
C VAL A 239 8.62 -5.30 -15.26
N SER A 240 8.91 -6.57 -15.53
CA SER A 240 8.77 -7.17 -16.88
C SER A 240 7.33 -7.61 -17.19
N ALA A 241 6.41 -7.50 -16.23
CA ALA A 241 5.02 -7.94 -16.34
C ALA A 241 4.88 -9.41 -16.74
N THR A 242 5.67 -10.30 -16.13
CA THR A 242 5.69 -11.74 -16.44
C THR A 242 5.32 -12.62 -15.26
N LEU A 243 4.56 -13.68 -15.51
CA LEU A 243 4.31 -14.78 -14.59
C LEU A 243 4.77 -16.09 -15.23
N SER A 244 5.68 -16.79 -14.58
CA SER A 244 6.13 -18.14 -14.98
C SER A 244 5.57 -19.17 -14.01
N VAL A 245 4.97 -20.23 -14.53
CA VAL A 245 4.50 -21.39 -13.79
C VAL A 245 5.20 -22.61 -14.34
N ASP A 246 6.05 -23.25 -13.52
CA ASP A 246 6.87 -24.43 -13.91
C ASP A 246 7.66 -24.21 -15.22
N GLY A 247 8.16 -23.00 -15.43
CA GLY A 247 8.95 -22.62 -16.60
C GLY A 247 8.12 -22.11 -17.80
N VAL A 248 6.80 -22.18 -17.76
CA VAL A 248 5.93 -21.60 -18.79
C VAL A 248 5.60 -20.16 -18.42
N THR A 249 6.05 -19.22 -19.23
CA THR A 249 5.91 -17.77 -18.97
C THR A 249 4.77 -17.16 -19.76
N THR A 250 3.96 -16.36 -19.07
CA THR A 250 2.89 -15.53 -19.66
C THR A 250 3.14 -14.05 -19.38
N HIS A 251 2.70 -13.16 -20.26
CA HIS A 251 2.77 -11.72 -20.09
C HIS A 251 1.43 -11.16 -19.60
N HIS A 252 1.53 -10.28 -18.62
CA HIS A 252 0.38 -9.61 -17.99
C HIS A 252 0.64 -8.09 -17.95
N PRO A 253 0.61 -7.39 -19.11
CA PRO A 253 0.94 -5.98 -19.18
C PRO A 253 0.02 -5.16 -18.27
N CYS A 254 0.60 -4.13 -17.64
CA CYS A 254 -0.10 -3.23 -16.74
C CYS A 254 0.39 -1.80 -16.98
N GLY A 255 -0.50 -0.93 -17.38
CA GLY A 255 -0.23 0.49 -17.46
C GLY A 255 -0.06 1.12 -16.06
N ARG A 256 0.59 2.26 -16.02
CA ARG A 256 0.93 2.96 -14.77
C ARG A 256 -0.28 3.23 -13.85
N ASP A 257 -1.46 3.39 -14.42
CA ASP A 257 -2.69 3.75 -13.71
C ASP A 257 -3.70 2.60 -13.61
N ASP A 258 -3.49 1.49 -14.33
CA ASP A 258 -4.49 0.41 -14.46
C ASP A 258 -4.91 -0.18 -13.11
N SER A 259 -3.95 -0.46 -12.23
CA SER A 259 -4.24 -1.00 -10.90
C SER A 259 -4.98 -0.01 -9.99
N TYR A 260 -4.72 1.29 -10.13
CA TYR A 260 -5.48 2.34 -9.43
C TYR A 260 -6.90 2.47 -9.97
N ILE A 261 -7.07 2.44 -11.30
CA ILE A 261 -8.39 2.46 -11.95
C ILE A 261 -9.20 1.25 -11.48
N ALA A 262 -8.62 0.06 -11.52
CA ALA A 262 -9.28 -1.16 -11.08
C ALA A 262 -9.66 -1.11 -9.59
N MET A 263 -8.80 -0.59 -8.73
CA MET A 263 -9.06 -0.37 -7.30
C MET A 263 -10.24 0.59 -7.09
N HIS A 264 -10.28 1.74 -7.79
CA HIS A 264 -11.40 2.65 -7.70
C HIS A 264 -12.70 2.03 -8.22
N HIS A 265 -12.66 1.30 -9.34
CA HIS A 265 -13.83 0.56 -9.84
C HIS A 265 -14.36 -0.43 -8.80
N ALA A 266 -13.50 -1.19 -8.14
CA ALA A 266 -13.90 -2.12 -7.09
C ALA A 266 -14.52 -1.39 -5.89
N ALA A 267 -13.94 -0.27 -5.46
CA ALA A 267 -14.46 0.53 -4.35
C ALA A 267 -15.84 1.12 -4.68
N LEU A 268 -15.99 1.70 -5.88
CA LEU A 268 -17.24 2.31 -6.34
C LEU A 268 -18.35 1.25 -6.55
N ALA A 269 -17.98 0.02 -6.92
CA ALA A 269 -18.89 -1.10 -7.10
C ALA A 269 -19.19 -1.90 -5.81
N GLY A 270 -18.54 -1.54 -4.67
CA GLY A 270 -18.72 -2.23 -3.39
C GLY A 270 -18.14 -3.64 -3.34
N LYS A 271 -17.13 -3.97 -4.16
CA LYS A 271 -16.45 -5.28 -4.21
C LYS A 271 -15.44 -5.43 -3.07
N GLN A 272 -15.94 -5.69 -1.87
CA GLN A 272 -15.16 -5.69 -0.64
C GLN A 272 -14.04 -6.74 -0.62
N ASP A 273 -14.27 -7.92 -1.19
CA ASP A 273 -13.34 -9.06 -1.15
C ASP A 273 -12.08 -8.85 -2.00
N GLU A 274 -12.11 -7.90 -2.92
CA GLU A 274 -10.96 -7.55 -3.77
C GLU A 274 -10.07 -6.48 -3.13
N LEU A 275 -10.62 -5.66 -2.23
CA LEU A 275 -9.97 -4.50 -1.61
C LEU A 275 -9.26 -4.86 -0.30
N CYS A 276 -8.27 -4.06 0.07
CA CYS A 276 -7.64 -4.19 1.37
C CYS A 276 -8.55 -3.61 2.46
N SER A 277 -9.04 -4.45 3.36
CA SER A 277 -9.84 -4.03 4.51
C SER A 277 -8.99 -3.34 5.56
N LEU A 278 -9.62 -2.59 6.49
CA LEU A 278 -8.94 -2.03 7.66
C LEU A 278 -8.22 -3.10 8.47
N THR A 279 -8.85 -4.28 8.65
CA THR A 279 -8.25 -5.39 9.39
C THR A 279 -6.97 -5.88 8.74
N ALA A 280 -6.97 -6.11 7.41
CA ALA A 280 -5.80 -6.55 6.67
C ALA A 280 -4.68 -5.49 6.69
N ALA A 281 -5.03 -4.22 6.55
CA ALA A 281 -4.05 -3.13 6.61
C ALA A 281 -3.48 -2.93 8.03
N SER A 282 -4.30 -3.11 9.07
CA SER A 282 -3.83 -3.10 10.47
C SER A 282 -2.90 -4.27 10.75
N ASP A 283 -3.16 -5.45 10.17
CA ASP A 283 -2.26 -6.60 10.27
C ASP A 283 -0.91 -6.33 9.60
N THR A 284 -0.92 -5.65 8.45
CA THR A 284 0.31 -5.19 7.78
C THR A 284 1.09 -4.19 8.66
N LEU A 285 0.42 -3.23 9.30
CA LEU A 285 1.07 -2.31 10.25
C LEU A 285 1.63 -3.03 11.47
N ALA A 286 0.89 -3.98 12.03
CA ALA A 286 1.34 -4.80 13.15
C ALA A 286 2.61 -5.60 12.78
N LEU A 287 2.69 -6.10 11.53
CA LEU A 287 3.89 -6.77 11.01
C LEU A 287 5.07 -5.80 10.89
N ILE A 288 4.85 -4.57 10.40
CA ILE A 288 5.88 -3.53 10.33
C ILE A 288 6.46 -3.27 11.72
N GLU A 289 5.62 -2.99 12.72
CA GLU A 289 6.08 -2.75 14.08
C GLU A 289 6.73 -3.98 14.73
N ALA A 290 6.25 -5.19 14.39
CA ALA A 290 6.88 -6.44 14.85
C ALA A 290 8.27 -6.63 14.24
N ALA A 291 8.47 -6.29 12.97
CA ALA A 291 9.78 -6.34 12.31
C ALA A 291 10.75 -5.32 12.95
N GLU A 292 10.32 -4.10 13.21
CA GLU A 292 11.13 -3.09 13.92
C GLU A 292 11.53 -3.58 15.33
N ARG A 293 10.57 -4.13 16.09
CA ARG A 293 10.85 -4.72 17.41
C ARG A 293 11.79 -5.91 17.33
N SER A 294 11.70 -6.73 16.27
CA SER A 294 12.58 -7.86 16.05
C SER A 294 14.03 -7.41 15.87
N VAL A 295 14.26 -6.36 15.08
CA VAL A 295 15.60 -5.76 14.90
C VAL A 295 16.14 -5.26 16.23
N GLN A 296 15.36 -4.50 17.00
CA GLN A 296 15.78 -3.94 18.28
C GLN A 296 16.07 -5.01 19.33
N ALA A 297 15.22 -6.04 19.39
CA ALA A 297 15.32 -7.08 20.41
C ALA A 297 16.21 -8.28 19.98
N GLN A 298 16.63 -8.33 18.69
CA GLN A 298 17.41 -9.43 18.10
C GLN A 298 16.78 -10.82 18.33
N LYS A 299 15.46 -10.90 18.19
CA LYS A 299 14.70 -12.15 18.42
C LYS A 299 13.45 -12.24 17.56
N TRP A 300 12.90 -13.45 17.50
CA TRP A 300 11.57 -13.68 16.92
C TRP A 300 10.49 -12.96 17.72
N ILE A 301 9.60 -12.28 17.01
CA ILE A 301 8.39 -11.67 17.57
C ILE A 301 7.19 -12.51 17.13
N GLN A 302 6.38 -12.94 18.12
CA GLN A 302 5.10 -13.60 17.89
C GLN A 302 3.99 -12.56 17.74
N ARG A 303 2.98 -12.90 16.92
CA ARG A 303 1.76 -12.09 16.76
C ARG A 303 0.88 -12.09 18.00
#